data_b060fa37377f25bc340ed6aba08bce1f
#
_entry.id   b060fa37377f25bc340ed6aba08bce1f
#
_cell.length_a   1.000
_cell.length_b   1.000
_cell.length_c   1.000
_cell.angle_alpha   90.00
_cell.angle_beta   90.00
_cell.angle_gamma   90.00
#
_symmetry.space_group_name_H-M   'P 1'
#
loop_
_entity.id
_entity.type
_entity.pdbx_description
1 polymer ?
#
loop_
_entity_poly.entity_id
_entity_poly.type
_entity_poly.pdbx_seq_one_letter_code
_entity_poly.pdbx_strand_id
1 'polypeptide(L)'
;ALMGNHNLPVAVQEQLGRLLDQGHLSVASGAFSYDQVVRRSIKELAASGVDAITYPSGHTDKLETVVLRAMRTGINQTAMDISQHNAESMDVDVMELTAHGGARTGDGKADFTNHSWWQGKLVSLSGQPGYLTLDDIGYGDVRGFAGANCRHNWHPFWPGVSKPAYTQETLDEYNRPKFPYNGQLLTEEQADRRQRACILGLYGAVR
;
A
#
# COMPACT_ATOMS: atom_id res chain seq x y z
N ALA A 1 6.68 6.92 9.09
CA ALA A 1 7.87 7.48 8.41
C ALA A 1 7.67 7.86 6.93
N LEU A 2 6.42 7.99 6.44
CA LEU A 2 6.12 8.44 5.07
C LEU A 2 6.35 9.95 4.85
N MET A 3 6.70 10.68 5.90
CA MET A 3 6.81 12.13 5.95
C MET A 3 8.26 12.64 5.82
N GLY A 4 9.18 11.82 5.30
CA GLY A 4 10.58 12.21 5.15
C GLY A 4 10.77 13.37 4.19
N ASN A 5 11.21 14.49 4.75
CA ASN A 5 11.90 15.60 4.09
C ASN A 5 11.24 16.16 2.83
N HIS A 6 10.10 16.83 2.98
CA HIS A 6 9.46 17.62 1.93
C HIS A 6 9.95 19.06 2.00
N ASN A 7 10.11 19.74 0.84
CA ASN A 7 10.37 21.19 0.77
C ASN A 7 9.11 22.01 1.15
N LEU A 8 8.34 21.54 2.10
CA LEU A 8 7.19 22.26 2.64
C LEU A 8 7.60 23.07 3.86
N PRO A 9 7.02 24.24 4.09
CA PRO A 9 7.16 24.95 5.34
C PRO A 9 6.79 24.03 6.54
N VAL A 10 7.52 24.12 7.64
CA VAL A 10 7.32 23.27 8.83
C VAL A 10 5.86 23.26 9.29
N ALA A 11 5.21 24.41 9.31
CA ALA A 11 3.79 24.54 9.69
C ALA A 11 2.85 23.71 8.79
N VAL A 12 3.16 23.61 7.49
CA VAL A 12 2.37 22.81 6.54
C VAL A 12 2.63 21.31 6.74
N GLN A 13 3.87 20.92 7.05
CA GLN A 13 4.21 19.53 7.39
C GLN A 13 3.47 19.08 8.64
N GLU A 14 3.45 19.91 9.69
CA GLU A 14 2.72 19.63 10.92
C GLU A 14 1.20 19.58 10.70
N GLN A 15 0.66 20.48 9.87
CA GLN A 15 -0.76 20.46 9.51
C GLN A 15 -1.12 19.19 8.75
N LEU A 16 -0.31 18.78 7.76
CA LEU A 16 -0.50 17.52 7.03
C LEU A 16 -0.48 16.34 7.98
N GLY A 17 0.50 16.27 8.90
CA GLY A 17 0.59 15.23 9.92
C GLY A 17 -0.68 15.12 10.75
N ARG A 18 -1.11 16.23 11.34
CA ARG A 18 -2.34 16.28 12.17
C ARG A 18 -3.59 15.83 11.40
N LEU A 19 -3.74 16.27 10.16
CA LEU A 19 -4.89 15.88 9.33
C LEU A 19 -4.90 14.40 8.97
N LEU A 20 -3.73 13.82 8.70
CA LEU A 20 -3.60 12.39 8.45
C LEU A 20 -3.90 11.57 9.69
N ASP A 21 -3.37 11.95 10.85
CA ASP A 21 -3.62 11.25 12.13
C ASP A 21 -5.10 11.33 12.53
N GLN A 22 -5.72 12.50 12.44
CA GLN A 22 -7.16 12.68 12.68
C GLN A 22 -8.00 11.88 11.66
N GLY A 23 -7.55 11.84 10.41
CA GLY A 23 -8.20 11.07 9.37
C GLY A 23 -8.18 9.58 9.65
N HIS A 24 -7.02 9.04 10.04
CA HIS A 24 -6.90 7.63 10.44
C HIS A 24 -7.83 7.28 11.60
N LEU A 25 -7.81 8.08 12.66
CA LEU A 25 -8.69 7.89 13.82
C LEU A 25 -10.18 7.94 13.42
N SER A 26 -10.55 8.87 12.55
CA SER A 26 -11.93 9.05 12.09
C SER A 26 -12.43 7.84 11.27
N VAL A 27 -11.58 7.25 10.44
CA VAL A 27 -11.92 6.04 9.67
C VAL A 27 -11.91 4.81 10.58
N ALA A 28 -10.88 4.65 11.42
CA ALA A 28 -10.75 3.51 12.32
C ALA A 28 -11.89 3.42 13.35
N SER A 29 -12.40 4.56 13.81
CA SER A 29 -13.57 4.62 14.73
C SER A 29 -14.92 4.42 14.02
N GLY A 30 -14.94 4.36 12.68
CA GLY A 30 -16.18 4.29 11.90
C GLY A 30 -17.01 5.58 11.87
N ALA A 31 -16.50 6.68 12.43
CA ALA A 31 -17.23 7.95 12.50
C ALA A 31 -17.41 8.60 11.12
N PHE A 32 -16.45 8.40 10.22
CA PHE A 32 -16.49 8.92 8.86
C PHE A 32 -16.00 7.87 7.85
N SER A 33 -16.55 7.91 6.64
CA SER A 33 -16.06 7.08 5.56
C SER A 33 -14.69 7.57 5.07
N TYR A 34 -13.91 6.66 4.47
CA TYR A 34 -12.62 6.98 3.85
C TYR A 34 -12.72 8.19 2.91
N ASP A 35 -13.72 8.20 2.00
CA ASP A 35 -13.89 9.28 1.03
C ASP A 35 -14.19 10.64 1.67
N GLN A 36 -14.98 10.66 2.74
CA GLN A 36 -15.28 11.89 3.48
C GLN A 36 -14.01 12.47 4.11
N VAL A 37 -13.21 11.62 4.73
CA VAL A 37 -11.96 12.04 5.37
C VAL A 37 -10.96 12.54 4.34
N VAL A 38 -10.76 11.83 3.24
CA VAL A 38 -9.86 12.25 2.16
C VAL A 38 -10.27 13.59 1.59
N ARG A 39 -11.55 13.76 1.23
CA ARG A 39 -12.07 15.04 0.69
C ARG A 39 -11.88 16.20 1.66
N ARG A 40 -12.12 15.97 2.95
CA ARG A 40 -11.92 16.97 3.99
C ARG A 40 -10.45 17.36 4.10
N SER A 41 -9.54 16.40 4.19
CA SER A 41 -8.09 16.64 4.28
C SER A 41 -7.56 17.40 3.07
N ILE A 42 -7.99 17.04 1.86
CA ILE A 42 -7.62 17.77 0.64
C ILE A 42 -8.12 19.21 0.71
N LYS A 43 -9.37 19.44 1.08
CA LYS A 43 -9.96 20.78 1.18
C LYS A 43 -9.23 21.67 2.20
N GLU A 44 -8.91 21.13 3.36
CA GLU A 44 -8.20 21.87 4.41
C GLU A 44 -6.76 22.21 4.01
N LEU A 45 -6.03 21.30 3.35
CA LEU A 45 -4.69 21.57 2.86
C LEU A 45 -4.69 22.52 1.67
N ALA A 46 -5.63 22.40 0.74
CA ALA A 46 -5.77 23.34 -0.37
C ALA A 46 -6.10 24.77 0.11
N ALA A 47 -6.88 24.90 1.21
CA ALA A 47 -7.14 26.20 1.83
C ALA A 47 -5.87 26.86 2.41
N SER A 48 -4.81 26.07 2.67
CA SER A 48 -3.49 26.58 3.09
C SER A 48 -2.61 26.98 1.89
N GLY A 49 -3.12 26.95 0.66
CA GLY A 49 -2.40 27.32 -0.56
C GLY A 49 -1.46 26.22 -1.09
N VAL A 50 -1.60 24.98 -0.59
CA VAL A 50 -0.80 23.85 -1.06
C VAL A 50 -1.58 23.11 -2.15
N ASP A 51 -1.04 23.07 -3.36
CA ASP A 51 -1.61 22.36 -4.52
C ASP A 51 -0.77 21.13 -4.92
N ALA A 52 0.51 21.14 -4.60
CA ALA A 52 1.44 20.06 -4.92
C ALA A 52 2.58 19.96 -3.89
N ILE A 53 3.21 18.79 -3.84
CA ILE A 53 4.36 18.50 -2.97
C ILE A 53 5.54 18.08 -3.83
N THR A 54 6.64 18.81 -3.74
CA THR A 54 7.90 18.48 -4.40
C THR A 54 8.83 17.79 -3.43
N TYR A 55 9.33 16.61 -3.83
CA TYR A 55 10.27 15.82 -3.07
C TYR A 55 11.72 16.23 -3.33
N PRO A 56 12.66 15.90 -2.44
CA PRO A 56 14.10 16.17 -2.65
C PRO A 56 14.66 15.57 -3.94
N SER A 57 14.03 14.51 -4.46
CA SER A 57 14.38 13.92 -5.76
C SER A 57 13.98 14.77 -6.98
N GLY A 58 13.32 15.91 -6.78
CA GLY A 58 12.75 16.76 -7.84
C GLY A 58 11.38 16.28 -8.35
N HIS A 59 10.90 15.12 -7.92
CA HIS A 59 9.55 14.66 -8.27
C HIS A 59 8.48 15.49 -7.57
N THR A 60 7.41 15.80 -8.29
CA THR A 60 6.27 16.55 -7.75
C THR A 60 4.98 15.76 -7.90
N ASP A 61 4.28 15.56 -6.79
CA ASP A 61 2.94 14.97 -6.76
C ASP A 61 1.89 16.05 -6.46
N LYS A 62 0.71 15.90 -7.08
CA LYS A 62 -0.47 16.69 -6.70
C LYS A 62 -0.89 16.35 -5.27
N LEU A 63 -1.45 17.34 -4.58
CA LEU A 63 -1.88 17.21 -3.20
C LEU A 63 -2.83 16.01 -2.99
N GLU A 64 -3.80 15.82 -3.89
CA GLU A 64 -4.74 14.70 -3.82
C GLU A 64 -4.02 13.34 -3.86
N THR A 65 -3.01 13.21 -4.70
CA THR A 65 -2.22 11.97 -4.82
C THR A 65 -1.48 11.66 -3.53
N VAL A 66 -0.90 12.70 -2.90
CA VAL A 66 -0.16 12.55 -1.63
C VAL A 66 -1.11 12.15 -0.50
N VAL A 67 -2.24 12.84 -0.35
CA VAL A 67 -3.24 12.56 0.68
C VAL A 67 -3.82 11.16 0.51
N LEU A 68 -4.25 10.79 -0.69
CA LEU A 68 -4.78 9.44 -0.98
C LEU A 68 -3.77 8.34 -0.65
N ARG A 69 -2.51 8.53 -1.04
CA ARG A 69 -1.44 7.56 -0.76
C ARG A 69 -1.18 7.44 0.74
N ALA A 70 -1.04 8.56 1.43
CA ALA A 70 -0.76 8.57 2.86
C ALA A 70 -1.91 7.94 3.67
N MET A 71 -3.15 8.33 3.39
CA MET A 71 -4.33 7.78 4.06
C MET A 71 -4.48 6.27 3.83
N ARG A 72 -4.34 5.81 2.59
CA ARG A 72 -4.42 4.38 2.27
C ARG A 72 -3.35 3.58 3.00
N THR A 73 -2.11 4.06 2.96
CA THR A 73 -0.99 3.38 3.59
C THR A 73 -1.16 3.34 5.11
N GLY A 74 -1.52 4.45 5.75
CA GLY A 74 -1.68 4.50 7.19
C GLY A 74 -2.84 3.65 7.70
N ILE A 75 -4.00 3.66 7.03
CA ILE A 75 -5.13 2.79 7.40
C ILE A 75 -4.74 1.31 7.28
N ASN A 76 -4.03 0.96 6.20
CA ASN A 76 -3.57 -0.42 6.01
C ASN A 76 -2.57 -0.82 7.10
N GLN A 77 -1.60 0.04 7.44
CA GLN A 77 -0.65 -0.18 8.52
C GLN A 77 -1.35 -0.38 9.87
N THR A 78 -2.33 0.48 10.21
CA THR A 78 -3.11 0.32 11.44
C THR A 78 -3.84 -1.04 11.49
N ALA A 79 -4.45 -1.48 10.39
CA ALA A 79 -5.10 -2.80 10.34
C ALA A 79 -4.10 -3.94 10.52
N MET A 80 -2.90 -3.79 9.97
CA MET A 80 -1.82 -4.76 10.12
C MET A 80 -1.28 -4.82 11.55
N ASP A 81 -1.08 -3.67 12.19
CA ASP A 81 -0.62 -3.59 13.58
C ASP A 81 -1.63 -4.26 14.52
N ILE A 82 -2.93 -4.08 14.30
CA ILE A 82 -3.98 -4.77 15.04
C ILE A 82 -3.89 -6.29 14.83
N SER A 83 -3.72 -6.72 13.58
CA SER A 83 -3.61 -8.14 13.25
C SER A 83 -2.35 -8.78 13.86
N GLN A 84 -1.23 -8.07 13.85
CA GLN A 84 0.00 -8.50 14.50
C GLN A 84 -0.17 -8.60 16.01
N HIS A 85 -0.73 -7.57 16.65
CA HIS A 85 -0.98 -7.58 18.09
C HIS A 85 -1.90 -8.75 18.51
N ASN A 86 -2.92 -9.07 17.70
CA ASN A 86 -3.75 -10.22 17.92
C ASN A 86 -2.96 -11.53 17.80
N ALA A 87 -2.08 -11.67 16.81
CA ALA A 87 -1.21 -12.84 16.66
C ALA A 87 -0.29 -13.01 17.88
N GLU A 88 0.37 -11.93 18.30
CA GLU A 88 1.24 -11.92 19.48
C GLU A 88 0.47 -12.31 20.77
N SER A 89 -0.76 -11.79 20.94
CA SER A 89 -1.60 -12.11 22.11
C SER A 89 -2.05 -13.56 22.15
N MET A 90 -2.05 -14.25 20.99
CA MET A 90 -2.40 -15.67 20.83
C MET A 90 -1.17 -16.57 20.70
N ASP A 91 0.04 -16.03 20.91
CA ASP A 91 1.32 -16.74 20.75
C ASP A 91 1.47 -17.38 19.35
N VAL A 92 1.04 -16.65 18.32
CA VAL A 92 1.14 -17.07 16.90
C VAL A 92 2.26 -16.33 16.22
N ASP A 93 3.26 -17.05 15.73
CA ASP A 93 4.42 -16.49 15.03
C ASP A 93 4.23 -16.41 13.51
N VAL A 94 3.42 -17.28 12.95
CA VAL A 94 3.25 -17.38 11.49
C VAL A 94 2.04 -16.59 11.04
N MET A 95 2.26 -15.73 10.02
CA MET A 95 1.21 -14.92 9.40
C MET A 95 1.02 -15.33 7.94
N GLU A 96 -0.22 -15.35 7.46
CA GLU A 96 -0.52 -15.48 6.04
C GLU A 96 -0.73 -14.12 5.41
N LEU A 97 0.03 -13.83 4.34
CA LEU A 97 -0.08 -12.59 3.57
C LEU A 97 -1.31 -12.63 2.68
N THR A 98 -2.09 -11.54 2.65
CA THR A 98 -3.23 -11.46 1.73
C THR A 98 -2.75 -11.34 0.29
N ALA A 99 -3.60 -11.77 -0.66
CA ALA A 99 -3.34 -11.67 -2.08
C ALA A 99 -4.48 -10.99 -2.83
N HIS A 100 -4.16 -10.31 -3.93
CA HIS A 100 -5.13 -9.67 -4.80
C HIS A 100 -4.59 -9.51 -6.24
N GLY A 101 -5.47 -9.36 -7.21
CA GLY A 101 -5.09 -8.94 -8.55
C GLY A 101 -4.45 -7.56 -8.56
N GLY A 102 -3.57 -7.31 -9.53
CA GLY A 102 -2.88 -6.03 -9.65
C GLY A 102 -1.80 -5.77 -8.60
N ALA A 103 -1.29 -6.81 -7.96
CA ALA A 103 -0.13 -6.71 -7.08
C ALA A 103 1.10 -6.24 -7.87
N ARG A 104 1.91 -5.38 -7.25
CA ARG A 104 3.13 -4.83 -7.85
C ARG A 104 4.09 -5.96 -8.22
N THR A 105 4.64 -5.91 -9.43
CA THR A 105 5.58 -6.94 -9.93
C THR A 105 7.06 -6.52 -9.84
N GLY A 106 7.35 -5.27 -9.42
CA GLY A 106 8.73 -4.77 -9.36
C GLY A 106 9.42 -4.88 -10.72
N ASP A 107 10.62 -5.44 -10.70
CA ASP A 107 11.39 -5.81 -11.92
C ASP A 107 11.14 -7.28 -12.34
N GLY A 108 10.20 -7.95 -11.72
CA GLY A 108 9.85 -9.36 -11.99
C GLY A 108 10.68 -10.39 -11.22
N LYS A 109 11.70 -9.97 -10.47
CA LYS A 109 12.52 -10.88 -9.67
C LYS A 109 11.80 -11.30 -8.39
N ALA A 110 12.32 -12.36 -7.79
CA ALA A 110 11.85 -12.85 -6.49
C ALA A 110 12.52 -12.04 -5.35
N ASP A 111 12.03 -10.82 -5.13
CA ASP A 111 12.49 -9.93 -4.08
C ASP A 111 11.31 -9.17 -3.43
N PHE A 112 11.59 -8.42 -2.38
CA PHE A 112 10.56 -7.71 -1.61
C PHE A 112 9.80 -6.64 -2.41
N THR A 113 10.35 -6.13 -3.51
CA THR A 113 9.70 -5.14 -4.36
C THR A 113 8.64 -5.75 -5.28
N ASN A 114 8.70 -7.07 -5.46
CA ASN A 114 7.76 -7.85 -6.24
C ASN A 114 6.66 -8.43 -5.33
N HIS A 115 5.60 -7.67 -5.12
CA HIS A 115 4.50 -8.07 -4.25
C HIS A 115 3.77 -9.31 -4.77
N SER A 116 3.73 -9.53 -6.10
CA SER A 116 3.12 -10.74 -6.67
C SER A 116 3.91 -12.01 -6.37
N TRP A 117 5.20 -11.90 -6.02
CA TRP A 117 6.04 -13.02 -5.64
C TRP A 117 5.75 -13.54 -4.23
N TRP A 118 5.55 -12.64 -3.27
CA TRP A 118 5.36 -13.04 -1.86
C TRP A 118 3.90 -13.03 -1.40
N GLN A 119 2.95 -12.42 -2.13
CA GLN A 119 1.54 -12.44 -1.74
C GLN A 119 1.00 -13.87 -1.60
N GLY A 120 0.09 -14.08 -0.66
CA GLY A 120 -0.52 -15.39 -0.38
C GLY A 120 0.43 -16.39 0.26
N LYS A 121 1.67 -16.00 0.60
CA LYS A 121 2.62 -16.88 1.28
C LYS A 121 2.60 -16.67 2.79
N LEU A 122 3.25 -17.60 3.48
CA LEU A 122 3.41 -17.57 4.92
C LEU A 122 4.72 -16.89 5.29
N VAL A 123 4.67 -16.01 6.28
CA VAL A 123 5.82 -15.30 6.83
C VAL A 123 5.91 -15.56 8.33
N SER A 124 7.11 -15.77 8.85
CA SER A 124 7.36 -15.88 10.29
C SER A 124 7.82 -14.53 10.84
N LEU A 125 7.21 -14.09 11.94
CA LEU A 125 7.58 -12.86 12.63
C LEU A 125 8.97 -12.99 13.29
N SER A 126 9.30 -14.20 13.79
CA SER A 126 10.60 -14.50 14.43
C SER A 126 11.67 -15.02 13.46
N GLY A 127 11.32 -15.27 12.19
CA GLY A 127 12.25 -15.81 11.18
C GLY A 127 12.45 -17.33 11.25
N GLN A 128 11.40 -18.10 11.56
CA GLN A 128 11.49 -19.57 11.59
C GLN A 128 11.82 -20.14 10.20
N PRO A 129 12.68 -21.17 10.11
CA PRO A 129 12.99 -21.83 8.86
C PRO A 129 11.75 -22.41 8.16
N GLY A 130 11.70 -22.30 6.83
CA GLY A 130 10.59 -22.82 6.02
C GLY A 130 9.50 -21.79 5.72
N TYR A 131 9.57 -20.60 6.30
CA TYR A 131 8.71 -19.45 6.02
C TYR A 131 9.50 -18.29 5.46
N LEU A 132 8.83 -17.32 4.81
CA LEU A 132 9.46 -16.05 4.50
C LEU A 132 9.78 -15.29 5.80
N THR A 133 10.80 -14.46 5.74
CA THR A 133 11.16 -13.53 6.82
C THR A 133 10.55 -12.15 6.57
N LEU A 134 10.58 -11.27 7.56
CA LEU A 134 10.17 -9.88 7.40
C LEU A 134 11.04 -9.14 6.38
N ASP A 135 12.33 -9.50 6.27
CA ASP A 135 13.25 -8.93 5.28
C ASP A 135 12.90 -9.39 3.86
N ASP A 136 12.49 -10.66 3.67
CA ASP A 136 12.10 -11.19 2.37
C ASP A 136 10.89 -10.45 1.76
N ILE A 137 10.02 -9.91 2.59
CA ILE A 137 8.86 -9.12 2.17
C ILE A 137 9.10 -7.61 2.28
N GLY A 138 10.27 -7.19 2.76
CA GLY A 138 10.67 -5.79 2.93
C GLY A 138 9.79 -5.04 3.92
N TYR A 139 9.43 -5.65 5.04
CA TYR A 139 8.66 -4.99 6.09
C TYR A 139 9.46 -3.79 6.64
N GLY A 140 8.87 -2.60 6.55
CA GLY A 140 9.54 -1.34 6.92
C GLY A 140 10.21 -0.60 5.75
N ASP A 141 10.38 -1.21 4.56
CA ASP A 141 10.81 -0.51 3.35
C ASP A 141 9.60 0.11 2.64
N VAL A 142 9.78 1.32 2.10
CA VAL A 142 8.73 2.05 1.39
C VAL A 142 8.20 1.30 0.15
N ARG A 143 8.98 0.39 -0.41
CA ARG A 143 8.65 -0.42 -1.60
C ARG A 143 8.14 -1.82 -1.25
N GLY A 144 8.29 -2.25 -0.01
CA GLY A 144 7.94 -3.58 0.47
C GLY A 144 6.53 -3.67 1.05
N PHE A 145 6.33 -4.71 1.87
CA PHE A 145 5.10 -4.94 2.61
C PHE A 145 4.84 -3.80 3.60
N ALA A 146 3.61 -3.37 3.72
CA ALA A 146 3.20 -2.18 4.48
C ALA A 146 3.74 -0.84 3.94
N GLY A 147 4.50 -0.85 2.86
CA GLY A 147 5.06 0.35 2.24
C GLY A 147 4.04 1.19 1.48
N ALA A 148 4.52 2.20 0.76
CA ALA A 148 3.68 3.14 0.05
C ALA A 148 2.75 2.47 -0.98
N ASN A 149 1.44 2.71 -0.88
CA ASN A 149 0.40 2.09 -1.71
C ASN A 149 0.34 0.56 -1.65
N CYS A 150 0.96 -0.08 -0.68
CA CYS A 150 0.74 -1.49 -0.43
C CYS A 150 -0.73 -1.71 0.00
N ARG A 151 -1.40 -2.68 -0.63
CA ARG A 151 -2.78 -3.06 -0.32
C ARG A 151 -2.85 -4.42 0.39
N HIS A 152 -1.70 -5.06 0.56
CA HIS A 152 -1.62 -6.33 1.26
C HIS A 152 -1.72 -6.12 2.76
N ASN A 153 -2.31 -7.09 3.42
CA ASN A 153 -2.39 -7.21 4.86
C ASN A 153 -1.93 -8.63 5.25
N TRP A 154 -1.99 -8.99 6.51
CA TRP A 154 -1.73 -10.33 7.01
C TRP A 154 -2.73 -10.74 8.09
N HIS A 155 -2.80 -12.02 8.34
CA HIS A 155 -3.62 -12.57 9.42
C HIS A 155 -2.91 -13.76 10.07
N PRO A 156 -3.19 -14.06 11.35
CA PRO A 156 -2.59 -15.18 12.05
C PRO A 156 -2.85 -16.50 11.34
N PHE A 157 -1.82 -17.32 11.27
CA PHE A 157 -1.88 -18.67 10.68
C PHE A 157 -1.33 -19.71 11.64
N TRP A 158 -2.07 -20.75 11.92
CA TRP A 158 -1.68 -21.84 12.79
C TRP A 158 -1.21 -23.03 11.95
N PRO A 159 0.13 -23.29 11.86
CA PRO A 159 0.64 -24.45 11.14
C PRO A 159 0.03 -25.77 11.63
N GLY A 160 -0.40 -26.59 10.68
CA GLY A 160 -1.08 -27.88 11.01
C GLY A 160 -2.56 -27.78 11.36
N VAL A 161 -3.10 -26.57 11.57
CA VAL A 161 -4.52 -26.32 11.87
C VAL A 161 -5.17 -25.51 10.77
N SER A 162 -4.58 -24.35 10.46
CA SER A 162 -5.08 -23.47 9.39
C SER A 162 -4.83 -24.06 8.01
N LYS A 163 -5.73 -23.77 7.08
CA LYS A 163 -5.53 -24.04 5.66
C LYS A 163 -5.19 -22.70 4.97
N PRO A 164 -4.20 -22.67 4.06
CA PRO A 164 -3.91 -21.48 3.27
C PRO A 164 -5.16 -20.97 2.56
N ALA A 165 -5.41 -19.66 2.65
CA ALA A 165 -6.55 -19.02 1.99
C ALA A 165 -6.36 -18.94 0.47
N TYR A 166 -5.11 -18.95 0.01
CA TYR A 166 -4.76 -18.80 -1.41
C TYR A 166 -4.09 -20.05 -1.95
N THR A 167 -4.73 -20.67 -2.96
CA THR A 167 -4.11 -21.75 -3.73
C THR A 167 -3.20 -21.18 -4.81
N GLN A 168 -2.24 -22.00 -5.30
CA GLN A 168 -1.39 -21.60 -6.42
C GLN A 168 -2.23 -21.21 -7.64
N GLU A 169 -3.32 -21.92 -7.92
CA GLU A 169 -4.24 -21.61 -9.01
C GLU A 169 -4.86 -20.21 -8.87
N THR A 170 -5.25 -19.82 -7.65
CA THR A 170 -5.77 -18.48 -7.35
C THR A 170 -4.71 -17.40 -7.60
N LEU A 171 -3.47 -17.64 -7.17
CA LEU A 171 -2.36 -16.70 -7.36
C LEU A 171 -2.00 -16.57 -8.85
N ASP A 172 -2.01 -17.68 -9.59
CA ASP A 172 -1.77 -17.68 -11.03
C ASP A 172 -2.88 -16.91 -11.77
N GLU A 173 -4.16 -17.05 -11.34
CA GLU A 173 -5.28 -16.29 -11.92
C GLU A 173 -5.13 -14.78 -11.67
N TYR A 174 -4.68 -14.36 -10.50
CA TYR A 174 -4.41 -12.94 -10.21
C TYR A 174 -3.32 -12.37 -11.09
N ASN A 175 -2.32 -13.15 -11.45
CA ASN A 175 -1.19 -12.75 -12.27
C ASN A 175 -1.41 -12.98 -13.78
N ARG A 176 -2.55 -13.59 -14.17
CA ARG A 176 -2.83 -13.91 -15.57
C ARG A 176 -3.04 -12.64 -16.39
N PRO A 177 -2.36 -12.50 -17.55
CA PRO A 177 -2.67 -11.44 -18.50
C PRO A 177 -4.07 -11.63 -19.10
N LYS A 178 -4.97 -10.67 -18.91
CA LYS A 178 -6.38 -10.75 -19.36
C LYS A 178 -6.95 -9.44 -19.90
N PHE A 179 -6.23 -8.35 -19.80
CA PHE A 179 -6.67 -7.04 -20.25
C PHE A 179 -6.12 -6.72 -21.63
N PRO A 180 -6.95 -6.66 -22.71
CA PRO A 180 -6.49 -6.41 -24.06
C PRO A 180 -5.99 -4.96 -24.23
N TYR A 181 -4.80 -4.79 -24.80
CA TYR A 181 -4.22 -3.50 -25.12
C TYR A 181 -3.26 -3.61 -26.31
N ASN A 182 -3.56 -2.90 -27.41
CA ASN A 182 -2.71 -2.85 -28.62
C ASN A 182 -2.24 -4.24 -29.10
N GLY A 183 -3.15 -5.22 -29.18
CA GLY A 183 -2.86 -6.57 -29.64
C GLY A 183 -2.13 -7.48 -28.63
N GLN A 184 -1.90 -7.02 -27.42
CA GLN A 184 -1.33 -7.78 -26.31
C GLN A 184 -2.35 -7.95 -25.18
N LEU A 185 -2.17 -8.98 -24.36
CA LEU A 185 -2.86 -9.11 -23.09
C LEU A 185 -1.94 -8.62 -21.98
N LEU A 186 -2.46 -7.77 -21.12
CA LEU A 186 -1.78 -7.22 -19.95
C LEU A 186 -2.29 -7.88 -18.68
N THR A 187 -1.45 -7.97 -17.66
CA THR A 187 -1.89 -8.22 -16.27
C THR A 187 -2.66 -7.01 -15.75
N GLU A 188 -3.41 -7.19 -14.67
CA GLU A 188 -4.14 -6.10 -14.02
C GLU A 188 -3.19 -4.97 -13.58
N GLU A 189 -2.04 -5.30 -13.02
CA GLU A 189 -1.01 -4.32 -12.62
C GLU A 189 -0.50 -3.51 -13.81
N GLN A 190 -0.22 -4.17 -14.92
CA GLN A 190 0.23 -3.50 -16.15
C GLN A 190 -0.85 -2.60 -16.75
N ALA A 191 -2.11 -3.03 -16.72
CA ALA A 191 -3.25 -2.23 -17.18
C ALA A 191 -3.46 -0.99 -16.31
N ASP A 192 -3.47 -1.15 -14.99
CA ASP A 192 -3.56 -0.05 -14.02
C ASP A 192 -2.42 0.97 -14.16
N ARG A 193 -1.20 0.50 -14.37
CA ARG A 193 -0.02 1.36 -14.57
C ARG A 193 -0.17 2.21 -15.83
N ARG A 194 -0.65 1.60 -16.92
CA ARG A 194 -0.88 2.32 -18.20
C ARG A 194 -2.05 3.29 -18.09
N GLN A 195 -3.13 2.93 -17.43
CA GLN A 195 -4.27 3.82 -17.22
C GLN A 195 -3.84 5.06 -16.42
N ARG A 196 -3.07 4.89 -15.37
CA ARG A 196 -2.51 6.03 -14.59
C ARG A 196 -1.60 6.90 -15.44
N ALA A 197 -0.73 6.33 -16.26
CA ALA A 197 0.15 7.08 -17.17
C ALA A 197 -0.65 7.86 -18.24
N CYS A 198 -1.72 7.29 -18.78
CA CYS A 198 -2.61 7.95 -19.72
C CYS A 198 -3.32 9.15 -19.08
N ILE A 199 -3.87 8.99 -17.87
CA ILE A 199 -4.51 10.07 -17.12
C ILE A 199 -3.52 11.22 -16.85
N LEU A 200 -2.29 10.89 -16.41
CA LEU A 200 -1.24 11.88 -16.18
C LEU A 200 -0.81 12.58 -17.46
N GLY A 201 -0.75 11.86 -18.60
CA GLY A 201 -0.44 12.42 -19.91
C GLY A 201 -1.53 13.38 -20.43
N LEU A 202 -2.80 13.05 -20.22
CA LEU A 202 -3.91 13.92 -20.57
C LEU A 202 -3.91 15.24 -19.78
N TYR A 203 -3.53 15.20 -18.51
CA TYR A 203 -3.39 16.42 -17.69
C TYR A 203 -2.12 17.21 -17.98
N GLY A 204 -1.09 16.60 -18.56
CA GLY A 204 0.15 17.27 -19.02
C GLY A 204 0.01 18.01 -20.35
N ALA A 205 -0.96 17.62 -21.19
CA ALA A 205 -1.21 18.22 -22.52
C ALA A 205 -2.11 19.46 -22.48
N VAL A 206 -2.63 19.85 -21.32
CA VAL A 206 -3.53 21.01 -21.11
C VAL A 206 -2.78 22.18 -20.45
N ARG A 207 -1.48 22.29 -20.68
CA ARG A 207 -0.69 23.46 -20.27
C ARG A 207 -0.23 24.26 -21.49
#